data_3ab48e57ce67a854f4eaf89f8f2b6fcd
#
_entry.id   3ab48e57ce67a854f4eaf89f8f2b6fcd
#
_cell.length_a   1.000
_cell.length_b   1.000
_cell.length_c   1.000
_cell.angle_alpha   90.00
_cell.angle_beta   90.00
_cell.angle_gamma   90.00
#
_symmetry.space_group_name_H-M   'P 1'
#
loop_
_entity.id
_entity.type
_entity.pdbx_description
1 polymer ?
#
loop_
_entity_poly.entity_id
_entity_poly.type
_entity_poly.pdbx_seq_one_letter_code
_entity_poly.pdbx_strand_id
1 'polypeptide(L)'
;MAGASETSGAAPPSDLPRTGPARLDAMSAMLARNWWLVALRGLLAILFGAIAFVAPGAFVLSLVLFFSAYMLVDGVFGIVAAVRAARQHERWGFLLLEGLLDLVVGVAAFLVPAAAVWAFVLLVAAWAILSGGLMIAAAFRLHLDYGRWWLGLGGLVSVLFGIVLLINPGMSALVLTWWLGAYAVAFGVMLLILGFRLRSRHAETGRP
;
A
#
# COMPACT_ATOMS: atom_id res chain seq x y z
N MET A 1 61.40 -44.99 0.80
CA MET A 1 60.28 -45.34 -0.10
C MET A 1 59.15 -44.41 0.13
N ALA A 2 58.90 -43.53 -0.82
CA ALA A 2 57.94 -42.48 -0.80
C ALA A 2 56.54 -43.01 -1.13
N GLY A 3 55.54 -42.56 -0.42
CA GLY A 3 54.13 -42.71 -0.78
C GLY A 3 53.48 -41.35 -0.69
N ALA A 4 53.50 -40.61 -1.80
CA ALA A 4 52.71 -39.39 -1.94
C ALA A 4 51.27 -39.79 -2.22
N SER A 5 50.38 -39.51 -1.26
CA SER A 5 48.94 -39.57 -1.48
C SER A 5 48.49 -38.29 -2.18
N GLU A 6 48.19 -38.37 -3.46
CA GLU A 6 47.47 -37.35 -4.22
C GLU A 6 46.07 -37.13 -3.62
N THR A 7 45.88 -36.04 -2.92
CA THR A 7 44.55 -35.55 -2.61
C THR A 7 43.95 -34.99 -3.87
N SER A 8 43.11 -35.80 -4.51
CA SER A 8 42.23 -35.40 -5.60
C SER A 8 41.40 -34.20 -5.12
N GLY A 9 41.74 -33.03 -5.66
CA GLY A 9 40.97 -31.80 -5.51
C GLY A 9 39.63 -31.92 -6.24
N ALA A 10 38.63 -32.44 -5.58
CA ALA A 10 37.27 -32.36 -6.06
C ALA A 10 36.86 -30.86 -6.13
N ALA A 11 36.74 -30.35 -7.34
CA ALA A 11 36.17 -29.05 -7.53
C ALA A 11 34.77 -29.00 -6.90
N PRO A 12 34.44 -27.95 -6.14
CA PRO A 12 33.12 -27.85 -5.55
C PRO A 12 32.06 -27.87 -6.66
N PRO A 13 30.93 -28.56 -6.44
CA PRO A 13 29.86 -28.61 -7.43
C PRO A 13 29.39 -27.19 -7.76
N SER A 14 29.48 -26.84 -9.06
CA SER A 14 29.12 -25.55 -9.62
C SER A 14 27.60 -25.30 -9.67
N ASP A 15 26.83 -26.10 -8.98
CA ASP A 15 25.36 -26.12 -9.03
C ASP A 15 24.67 -25.31 -7.93
N LEU A 16 25.40 -24.42 -7.24
CA LEU A 16 24.72 -23.42 -6.41
C LEU A 16 23.94 -22.49 -7.36
N PRO A 17 22.61 -22.44 -7.27
CA PRO A 17 21.83 -21.60 -8.14
C PRO A 17 22.32 -20.16 -7.97
N ARG A 18 22.79 -19.56 -9.07
CA ARG A 18 23.17 -18.15 -9.16
C ARG A 18 21.95 -17.31 -8.79
N THR A 19 21.84 -16.95 -7.52
CA THR A 19 20.61 -16.52 -6.82
C THR A 19 20.22 -15.07 -7.08
N GLY A 20 20.91 -14.36 -7.95
CA GLY A 20 20.61 -12.97 -8.30
C GLY A 20 19.94 -12.82 -9.68
N PRO A 21 20.70 -12.97 -10.79
CA PRO A 21 20.15 -12.66 -12.11
C PRO A 21 19.07 -13.65 -12.56
N ALA A 22 19.23 -14.96 -12.33
CA ALA A 22 18.26 -15.97 -12.76
C ALA A 22 16.88 -15.84 -12.10
N ARG A 23 16.79 -15.37 -10.85
CA ARG A 23 15.50 -15.05 -10.22
C ARG A 23 14.85 -13.81 -10.81
N LEU A 24 15.63 -12.79 -11.10
CA LEU A 24 15.11 -11.56 -11.73
C LEU A 24 14.63 -11.86 -13.15
N ASP A 25 15.34 -12.73 -13.90
CA ASP A 25 14.95 -13.16 -15.23
C ASP A 25 13.67 -14.01 -15.20
N ALA A 26 13.53 -14.93 -14.23
CA ALA A 26 12.31 -15.72 -14.04
C ALA A 26 11.12 -14.85 -13.63
N MET A 27 11.30 -13.87 -12.74
CA MET A 27 10.25 -12.92 -12.37
C MET A 27 9.85 -12.02 -13.55
N SER A 28 10.82 -11.54 -14.33
CA SER A 28 10.55 -10.72 -15.52
C SER A 28 9.83 -11.50 -16.61
N ALA A 29 10.15 -12.79 -16.79
CA ALA A 29 9.48 -13.68 -17.73
C ALA A 29 8.03 -13.98 -17.30
N MET A 30 7.76 -14.17 -16.01
CA MET A 30 6.40 -14.34 -15.49
C MET A 30 5.56 -13.06 -15.65
N LEU A 31 6.14 -11.89 -15.39
CA LEU A 31 5.48 -10.60 -15.61
C LEU A 31 5.22 -10.33 -17.09
N ALA A 32 6.17 -10.69 -17.97
CA ALA A 32 6.02 -10.53 -19.41
C ALA A 32 4.92 -11.43 -19.99
N ARG A 33 4.72 -12.62 -19.42
CA ARG A 33 3.63 -13.53 -19.82
C ARG A 33 2.25 -12.98 -19.42
N ASN A 34 2.17 -12.20 -18.35
CA ASN A 34 0.94 -11.64 -17.83
C ASN A 34 0.82 -10.11 -18.06
N TRP A 35 1.44 -9.57 -19.10
CA TRP A 35 1.44 -8.14 -19.44
C TRP A 35 0.03 -7.53 -19.47
N TRP A 36 -0.96 -8.32 -19.93
CA TRP A 36 -2.35 -7.87 -20.03
C TRP A 36 -2.99 -7.59 -18.65
N LEU A 37 -2.60 -8.32 -17.58
CA LEU A 37 -3.04 -8.06 -16.22
C LEU A 37 -2.52 -6.71 -15.70
N VAL A 38 -1.27 -6.38 -16.03
CA VAL A 38 -0.66 -5.09 -15.69
C VAL A 38 -1.36 -3.96 -16.44
N ALA A 39 -1.64 -4.17 -17.73
CA ALA A 39 -2.37 -3.20 -18.55
C ALA A 39 -3.82 -3.03 -18.07
N LEU A 40 -4.53 -4.12 -17.76
CA LEU A 40 -5.88 -4.09 -17.20
C LEU A 40 -5.93 -3.32 -15.87
N ARG A 41 -4.97 -3.59 -14.96
CA ARG A 41 -4.86 -2.87 -13.71
C ARG A 41 -4.62 -1.38 -13.93
N GLY A 42 -3.77 -1.02 -14.90
CA GLY A 42 -3.53 0.37 -15.29
C GLY A 42 -4.79 1.05 -15.83
N LEU A 43 -5.55 0.37 -16.70
CA LEU A 43 -6.82 0.87 -17.23
C LEU A 43 -7.86 1.08 -16.11
N LEU A 44 -8.02 0.11 -15.22
CA LEU A 44 -8.92 0.20 -14.07
C LEU A 44 -8.53 1.35 -13.14
N ALA A 45 -7.24 1.56 -12.90
CA ALA A 45 -6.75 2.68 -12.09
C ALA A 45 -7.08 4.04 -12.73
N ILE A 46 -6.96 4.18 -14.05
CA ILE A 46 -7.34 5.41 -14.76
C ILE A 46 -8.85 5.64 -14.69
N LEU A 47 -9.66 4.61 -14.92
CA LEU A 47 -11.11 4.71 -14.79
C LEU A 47 -11.55 5.11 -13.39
N PHE A 48 -10.95 4.49 -12.39
CA PHE A 48 -11.17 4.81 -10.98
C PHE A 48 -10.81 6.27 -10.68
N GLY A 49 -9.64 6.73 -11.14
CA GLY A 49 -9.24 8.12 -10.98
C GLY A 49 -10.15 9.11 -11.73
N ALA A 50 -10.62 8.77 -12.94
CA ALA A 50 -11.54 9.59 -13.69
C ALA A 50 -12.89 9.76 -12.96
N ILE A 51 -13.43 8.68 -12.37
CA ILE A 51 -14.67 8.73 -11.56
C ILE A 51 -14.48 9.65 -10.35
N ALA A 52 -13.30 9.66 -9.71
CA ALA A 52 -13.00 10.54 -8.60
C ALA A 52 -13.10 12.03 -8.96
N PHE A 53 -12.81 12.40 -10.23
CA PHE A 53 -12.94 13.78 -10.71
C PHE A 53 -14.37 14.12 -11.14
N VAL A 54 -15.05 13.20 -11.84
CA VAL A 54 -16.37 13.46 -12.44
C VAL A 54 -17.48 13.40 -11.39
N ALA A 55 -17.39 12.45 -10.46
CA ALA A 55 -18.43 12.20 -9.46
C ALA A 55 -17.81 11.92 -8.06
N PRO A 56 -17.15 12.92 -7.44
CA PRO A 56 -16.41 12.71 -6.20
C PRO A 56 -17.27 12.20 -5.04
N GLY A 57 -18.53 12.64 -4.95
CA GLY A 57 -19.46 12.17 -3.92
C GLY A 57 -19.79 10.68 -4.06
N ALA A 58 -20.10 10.22 -5.28
CA ALA A 58 -20.35 8.81 -5.55
C ALA A 58 -19.09 7.96 -5.34
N PHE A 59 -17.93 8.50 -5.70
CA PHE A 59 -16.64 7.87 -5.49
C PHE A 59 -16.37 7.64 -4.00
N VAL A 60 -16.48 8.69 -3.17
CA VAL A 60 -16.29 8.60 -1.71
C VAL A 60 -17.29 7.63 -1.09
N LEU A 61 -18.57 7.68 -1.49
CA LEU A 61 -19.58 6.75 -1.00
C LEU A 61 -19.21 5.30 -1.33
N SER A 62 -18.75 5.03 -2.56
CA SER A 62 -18.32 3.70 -2.97
C SER A 62 -17.13 3.19 -2.14
N LEU A 63 -16.15 4.07 -1.84
CA LEU A 63 -15.03 3.73 -0.98
C LEU A 63 -15.47 3.40 0.45
N VAL A 64 -16.40 4.18 1.02
CA VAL A 64 -16.92 3.94 2.37
C VAL A 64 -17.68 2.62 2.43
N LEU A 65 -18.52 2.33 1.44
CA LEU A 65 -19.26 1.06 1.37
C LEU A 65 -18.31 -0.14 1.22
N PHE A 66 -17.28 0.00 0.38
CA PHE A 66 -16.26 -1.04 0.23
C PHE A 66 -15.47 -1.26 1.51
N PHE A 67 -15.06 -0.16 2.18
CA PHE A 67 -14.39 -0.21 3.48
C PHE A 67 -15.28 -0.86 4.55
N SER A 68 -16.56 -0.49 4.60
CA SER A 68 -17.53 -1.09 5.51
C SER A 68 -17.64 -2.60 5.30
N ALA A 69 -17.81 -3.04 4.04
CA ALA A 69 -17.86 -4.46 3.71
C ALA A 69 -16.57 -5.19 4.10
N TYR A 70 -15.41 -4.57 3.85
CA TYR A 70 -14.11 -5.11 4.26
C TYR A 70 -14.03 -5.27 5.78
N MET A 71 -14.38 -4.23 6.56
CA MET A 71 -14.38 -4.28 8.02
C MET A 71 -15.33 -5.34 8.58
N LEU A 72 -16.51 -5.50 7.98
CA LEU A 72 -17.46 -6.55 8.39
C LEU A 72 -16.89 -7.96 8.18
N VAL A 73 -16.25 -8.18 7.04
CA VAL A 73 -15.63 -9.47 6.72
C VAL A 73 -14.44 -9.74 7.66
N ASP A 74 -13.58 -8.73 7.85
CA ASP A 74 -12.39 -8.83 8.69
C ASP A 74 -12.79 -9.08 10.17
N GLY A 75 -13.78 -8.36 10.68
CA GLY A 75 -14.33 -8.56 12.01
C GLY A 75 -14.87 -9.95 12.25
N VAL A 76 -15.60 -10.54 11.27
CA VAL A 76 -16.05 -11.93 11.36
C VAL A 76 -14.86 -12.89 11.41
N PHE A 77 -13.85 -12.71 10.56
CA PHE A 77 -12.65 -13.55 10.58
C PHE A 77 -11.84 -13.37 11.87
N GLY A 78 -11.74 -12.13 12.38
CA GLY A 78 -11.09 -11.83 13.66
C GLY A 78 -11.73 -12.57 14.83
N ILE A 79 -13.08 -12.59 14.90
CA ILE A 79 -13.80 -13.36 15.92
C ILE A 79 -13.59 -14.87 15.76
N VAL A 80 -13.63 -15.39 14.53
CA VAL A 80 -13.34 -16.80 14.27
C VAL A 80 -11.92 -17.17 14.68
N ALA A 81 -10.96 -16.31 14.38
CA ALA A 81 -9.55 -16.48 14.81
C ALA A 81 -9.43 -16.46 16.33
N ALA A 82 -10.11 -15.52 17.01
CA ALA A 82 -10.13 -15.45 18.49
C ALA A 82 -10.68 -16.73 19.13
N VAL A 83 -11.78 -17.29 18.59
CA VAL A 83 -12.35 -18.56 19.08
C VAL A 83 -11.38 -19.72 18.88
N ARG A 84 -10.65 -19.76 17.76
CA ARG A 84 -9.62 -20.80 17.52
C ARG A 84 -8.44 -20.65 18.48
N ALA A 85 -7.93 -19.43 18.68
CA ALA A 85 -6.85 -19.15 19.61
C ALA A 85 -7.23 -19.50 21.07
N ALA A 86 -8.48 -19.19 21.48
CA ALA A 86 -9.00 -19.57 22.79
C ALA A 86 -8.99 -21.08 23.03
N ARG A 87 -9.33 -21.88 22.00
CA ARG A 87 -9.29 -23.36 22.07
C ARG A 87 -7.86 -23.89 22.16
N GLN A 88 -6.88 -23.15 21.67
CA GLN A 88 -5.46 -23.52 21.70
C GLN A 88 -4.73 -22.94 22.92
N HIS A 89 -5.43 -22.33 23.87
CA HIS A 89 -4.89 -21.66 25.06
C HIS A 89 -3.89 -20.54 24.72
N GLU A 90 -4.03 -19.91 23.54
CA GLU A 90 -3.26 -18.76 23.10
C GLU A 90 -3.91 -17.44 23.54
N ARG A 91 -3.22 -16.31 23.32
CA ARG A 91 -3.72 -14.97 23.66
C ARG A 91 -4.83 -14.51 22.68
N TRP A 92 -6.05 -14.90 22.94
CA TRP A 92 -7.22 -14.64 22.09
C TRP A 92 -7.88 -13.27 22.33
N GLY A 93 -7.66 -12.64 23.50
CA GLY A 93 -8.40 -11.44 23.89
C GLY A 93 -8.18 -10.26 22.95
N PHE A 94 -6.96 -10.08 22.42
CA PHE A 94 -6.66 -9.00 21.47
C PHE A 94 -7.36 -9.22 20.12
N LEU A 95 -7.37 -10.45 19.61
CA LEU A 95 -8.06 -10.81 18.36
C LEU A 95 -9.57 -10.63 18.47
N LEU A 96 -10.14 -10.93 19.63
CA LEU A 96 -11.57 -10.72 19.87
C LEU A 96 -11.91 -9.23 19.90
N LEU A 97 -11.09 -8.43 20.60
CA LEU A 97 -11.28 -6.99 20.68
C LEU A 97 -11.19 -6.35 19.30
N GLU A 98 -10.17 -6.72 18.49
CA GLU A 98 -9.98 -6.27 17.13
C GLU A 98 -11.19 -6.63 16.26
N GLY A 99 -11.58 -7.89 16.18
CA GLY A 99 -12.73 -8.33 15.39
C GLY A 99 -14.06 -7.69 15.81
N LEU A 100 -14.25 -7.42 17.10
CA LEU A 100 -15.44 -6.72 17.59
C LEU A 100 -15.43 -5.25 17.18
N LEU A 101 -14.28 -4.58 17.28
CA LEU A 101 -14.11 -3.19 16.84
C LEU A 101 -14.35 -3.06 15.33
N ASP A 102 -13.84 -3.98 14.53
CA ASP A 102 -14.03 -3.99 13.08
C ASP A 102 -15.50 -4.15 12.71
N LEU A 103 -16.25 -5.04 13.39
CA LEU A 103 -17.69 -5.16 13.19
C LEU A 103 -18.43 -3.87 13.56
N VAL A 104 -18.12 -3.27 14.70
CA VAL A 104 -18.76 -2.03 15.14
C VAL A 104 -18.46 -0.89 14.15
N VAL A 105 -17.21 -0.74 13.75
CA VAL A 105 -16.80 0.29 12.77
C VAL A 105 -17.42 0.02 11.40
N GLY A 106 -17.43 -1.23 10.95
CA GLY A 106 -18.03 -1.63 9.68
C GLY A 106 -19.53 -1.34 9.62
N VAL A 107 -20.27 -1.71 10.67
CA VAL A 107 -21.71 -1.40 10.78
C VAL A 107 -21.95 0.11 10.85
N ALA A 108 -21.19 0.84 11.67
CA ALA A 108 -21.33 2.29 11.79
C ALA A 108 -21.06 3.01 10.46
N ALA A 109 -20.02 2.61 9.74
CA ALA A 109 -19.68 3.16 8.42
C ALA A 109 -20.75 2.86 7.37
N PHE A 110 -21.37 1.68 7.43
CA PHE A 110 -22.47 1.31 6.54
C PHE A 110 -23.74 2.11 6.80
N LEU A 111 -24.10 2.31 8.08
CA LEU A 111 -25.33 3.00 8.47
C LEU A 111 -25.21 4.53 8.30
N VAL A 112 -24.03 5.09 8.57
CA VAL A 112 -23.80 6.54 8.54
C VAL A 112 -22.51 6.85 7.75
N PRO A 113 -22.53 6.70 6.41
CA PRO A 113 -21.34 6.90 5.57
C PRO A 113 -20.69 8.29 5.73
N ALA A 114 -21.51 9.33 5.94
CA ALA A 114 -21.01 10.68 6.18
C ALA A 114 -20.12 10.75 7.44
N ALA A 115 -20.51 10.10 8.52
CA ALA A 115 -19.71 10.05 9.74
C ALA A 115 -18.38 9.33 9.52
N ALA A 116 -18.36 8.27 8.71
CA ALA A 116 -17.13 7.57 8.34
C ALA A 116 -16.18 8.46 7.55
N VAL A 117 -16.70 9.26 6.59
CA VAL A 117 -15.89 10.25 5.85
C VAL A 117 -15.29 11.28 6.79
N TRP A 118 -16.09 11.83 7.72
CA TRP A 118 -15.60 12.79 8.70
C TRP A 118 -14.53 12.19 9.60
N ALA A 119 -14.77 10.99 10.13
CA ALA A 119 -13.80 10.29 10.96
C ALA A 119 -12.48 10.05 10.22
N PHE A 120 -12.54 9.67 8.94
CA PHE A 120 -11.36 9.49 8.10
C PHE A 120 -10.58 10.79 7.90
N VAL A 121 -11.25 11.90 7.58
CA VAL A 121 -10.60 13.22 7.42
C VAL A 121 -9.94 13.66 8.73
N LEU A 122 -10.63 13.48 9.87
CA LEU A 122 -10.07 13.80 11.19
C LEU A 122 -8.85 12.94 11.54
N LEU A 123 -8.89 11.65 11.19
CA LEU A 123 -7.75 10.74 11.39
C LEU A 123 -6.55 11.16 10.56
N VAL A 124 -6.76 11.50 9.27
CA VAL A 124 -5.69 11.99 8.38
C VAL A 124 -5.13 13.31 8.89
N ALA A 125 -5.98 14.23 9.35
CA ALA A 125 -5.56 15.50 9.92
C ALA A 125 -4.70 15.31 11.18
N ALA A 126 -5.16 14.46 12.11
CA ALA A 126 -4.42 14.13 13.34
C ALA A 126 -3.07 13.50 12.99
N TRP A 127 -3.05 12.54 12.05
CA TRP A 127 -1.81 11.92 11.59
C TRP A 127 -0.85 12.93 10.95
N ALA A 128 -1.35 13.84 10.11
CA ALA A 128 -0.55 14.87 9.47
C ALA A 128 0.08 15.84 10.50
N ILE A 129 -0.69 16.24 11.52
CA ILE A 129 -0.19 17.10 12.60
C ILE A 129 0.85 16.38 13.45
N LEU A 130 0.57 15.15 13.87
CA LEU A 130 1.49 14.36 14.69
C LEU A 130 2.79 14.04 13.94
N SER A 131 2.69 13.53 12.73
CA SER A 131 3.86 13.21 11.91
C SER A 131 4.68 14.44 11.56
N GLY A 132 4.01 15.54 11.19
CA GLY A 132 4.64 16.82 10.92
C GLY A 132 5.35 17.39 12.15
N GLY A 133 4.72 17.34 13.32
CA GLY A 133 5.32 17.74 14.60
C GLY A 133 6.55 16.91 14.95
N LEU A 134 6.50 15.59 14.74
CA LEU A 134 7.64 14.70 14.93
C LEU A 134 8.78 15.00 13.94
N MET A 135 8.47 15.30 12.68
CA MET A 135 9.47 15.69 11.67
C MET A 135 10.17 17.01 12.06
N ILE A 136 9.41 18.00 12.54
CA ILE A 136 9.97 19.26 13.05
C ILE A 136 10.85 18.98 14.27
N ALA A 137 10.39 18.19 15.24
CA ALA A 137 11.18 17.84 16.40
C ALA A 137 12.46 17.07 16.04
N ALA A 138 12.39 16.17 15.05
CA ALA A 138 13.54 15.44 14.52
C ALA A 138 14.54 16.40 13.82
N ALA A 139 14.04 17.40 13.08
CA ALA A 139 14.89 18.40 12.42
C ALA A 139 15.71 19.22 13.41
N PHE A 140 15.19 19.45 14.63
CA PHE A 140 15.95 20.15 15.70
C PHE A 140 16.91 19.22 16.45
N ARG A 141 16.60 17.93 16.58
CA ARG A 141 17.41 16.97 17.36
C ARG A 141 18.54 16.32 16.56
N LEU A 142 18.32 16.10 15.27
CA LEU A 142 19.29 15.43 14.41
C LEU A 142 20.28 16.47 13.85
N HIS A 143 21.58 16.26 14.13
CA HIS A 143 22.67 17.02 13.55
C HIS A 143 22.98 16.47 12.13
N LEU A 144 22.01 16.61 11.22
CA LEU A 144 22.20 16.25 9.82
C LEU A 144 22.76 17.44 9.08
N ASP A 145 24.00 17.36 8.60
CA ASP A 145 24.66 18.41 7.83
C ASP A 145 23.93 18.73 6.51
N TYR A 146 23.25 17.74 5.94
CA TYR A 146 22.42 17.87 4.74
C TYR A 146 21.03 17.28 4.97
N GLY A 147 19.97 18.08 4.73
CA GLY A 147 18.59 17.59 4.78
C GLY A 147 17.73 18.08 5.95
N ARG A 148 18.30 18.66 6.99
CA ARG A 148 17.60 19.22 8.17
C ARG A 148 16.51 20.22 7.77
N TRP A 149 16.80 21.10 6.82
CA TRP A 149 15.85 22.08 6.30
C TRP A 149 14.68 21.46 5.58
N TRP A 150 14.93 20.42 4.76
CA TRP A 150 13.88 19.69 4.06
C TRP A 150 12.97 18.92 5.02
N LEU A 151 13.53 18.37 6.08
CA LEU A 151 12.78 17.68 7.11
C LEU A 151 11.88 18.66 7.90
N GLY A 152 12.43 19.81 8.30
CA GLY A 152 11.68 20.86 8.99
C GLY A 152 10.57 21.47 8.11
N LEU A 153 10.89 21.77 6.84
CA LEU A 153 9.93 22.30 5.89
C LEU A 153 8.81 21.30 5.60
N GLY A 154 9.15 20.02 5.38
CA GLY A 154 8.17 18.94 5.18
C GLY A 154 7.25 18.79 6.39
N GLY A 155 7.81 18.83 7.61
CA GLY A 155 7.04 18.80 8.85
C GLY A 155 6.09 20.00 8.99
N LEU A 156 6.57 21.21 8.67
CA LEU A 156 5.74 22.40 8.70
C LEU A 156 4.57 22.33 7.70
N VAL A 157 4.84 21.92 6.47
CA VAL A 157 3.82 21.73 5.43
C VAL A 157 2.80 20.68 5.87
N SER A 158 3.25 19.58 6.47
CA SER A 158 2.36 18.53 6.99
C SER A 158 1.45 19.02 8.11
N VAL A 159 1.97 19.79 9.06
CA VAL A 159 1.17 20.39 10.15
C VAL A 159 0.14 21.37 9.58
N LEU A 160 0.56 22.28 8.70
CA LEU A 160 -0.35 23.24 8.05
C LEU A 160 -1.44 22.53 7.27
N PHE A 161 -1.09 21.47 6.53
CA PHE A 161 -2.06 20.64 5.81
C PHE A 161 -3.07 20.01 6.77
N GLY A 162 -2.61 19.42 7.88
CA GLY A 162 -3.50 18.84 8.91
C GLY A 162 -4.45 19.88 9.52
N ILE A 163 -3.99 21.10 9.78
CA ILE A 163 -4.83 22.20 10.29
C ILE A 163 -5.88 22.59 9.25
N VAL A 164 -5.52 22.71 7.99
CA VAL A 164 -6.45 23.03 6.90
C VAL A 164 -7.55 21.96 6.78
N LEU A 165 -7.20 20.67 6.94
CA LEU A 165 -8.18 19.58 6.94
C LEU A 165 -9.21 19.72 8.07
N LEU A 166 -8.82 20.23 9.25
CA LEU A 166 -9.72 20.43 10.39
C LEU A 166 -10.68 21.61 10.22
N ILE A 167 -10.29 22.64 9.47
CA ILE A 167 -11.11 23.87 9.29
C ILE A 167 -12.40 23.55 8.54
N ASN A 168 -12.32 22.73 7.48
CA ASN A 168 -13.48 22.36 6.67
C ASN A 168 -13.40 20.91 6.18
N PRO A 169 -13.81 19.94 7.00
CA PRO A 169 -13.68 18.52 6.65
C PRO A 169 -14.42 18.10 5.38
N GLY A 170 -15.54 18.74 5.04
CA GLY A 170 -16.28 18.46 3.80
C GLY A 170 -15.49 18.83 2.55
N MET A 171 -14.92 20.04 2.52
CA MET A 171 -14.02 20.47 1.43
C MET A 171 -12.74 19.62 1.40
N SER A 172 -12.23 19.27 2.57
CA SER A 172 -11.05 18.43 2.70
C SER A 172 -11.26 17.04 2.12
N ALA A 173 -12.41 16.41 2.35
CA ALA A 173 -12.77 15.15 1.73
C ALA A 173 -12.76 15.23 0.19
N LEU A 174 -13.25 16.34 -0.38
CA LEU A 174 -13.23 16.58 -1.83
C LEU A 174 -11.79 16.70 -2.35
N VAL A 175 -10.97 17.52 -1.69
CA VAL A 175 -9.56 17.70 -2.06
C VAL A 175 -8.79 16.40 -1.97
N LEU A 176 -8.95 15.62 -0.89
CA LEU A 176 -8.33 14.30 -0.75
C LEU A 176 -8.77 13.33 -1.86
N THR A 177 -10.05 13.38 -2.24
CA THR A 177 -10.58 12.57 -3.34
C THR A 177 -9.92 12.91 -4.67
N TRP A 178 -9.75 14.20 -4.98
CA TRP A 178 -9.06 14.64 -6.20
C TRP A 178 -7.59 14.26 -6.20
N TRP A 179 -6.91 14.38 -5.07
CA TRP A 179 -5.52 13.91 -4.93
C TRP A 179 -5.40 12.41 -5.17
N LEU A 180 -6.30 11.63 -4.59
CA LEU A 180 -6.35 10.18 -4.81
C LEU A 180 -6.65 9.85 -6.28
N GLY A 181 -7.58 10.59 -6.91
CA GLY A 181 -7.89 10.46 -8.33
C GLY A 181 -6.68 10.77 -9.22
N ALA A 182 -5.96 11.87 -8.95
CA ALA A 182 -4.76 12.25 -9.68
C ALA A 182 -3.66 11.19 -9.54
N TYR A 183 -3.45 10.71 -8.32
CA TYR A 183 -2.50 9.61 -8.05
C TYR A 183 -2.90 8.34 -8.82
N ALA A 184 -4.18 7.95 -8.78
CA ALA A 184 -4.67 6.76 -9.47
C ALA A 184 -4.49 6.85 -11.00
N VAL A 185 -4.76 8.02 -11.60
CA VAL A 185 -4.51 8.26 -13.03
C VAL A 185 -3.03 8.18 -13.35
N ALA A 186 -2.17 8.87 -12.60
CA ALA A 186 -0.72 8.86 -12.83
C ALA A 186 -0.15 7.45 -12.70
N PHE A 187 -0.55 6.72 -11.66
CA PHE A 187 -0.14 5.33 -11.44
C PHE A 187 -0.67 4.40 -12.54
N GLY A 188 -1.92 4.58 -12.96
CA GLY A 188 -2.54 3.83 -14.03
C GLY A 188 -1.84 4.04 -15.38
N VAL A 189 -1.47 5.27 -15.72
CA VAL A 189 -0.67 5.59 -16.92
C VAL A 189 0.70 4.90 -16.85
N MET A 190 1.38 4.97 -15.71
CA MET A 190 2.66 4.29 -15.52
C MET A 190 2.54 2.77 -15.70
N LEU A 191 1.48 2.14 -15.16
CA LEU A 191 1.21 0.71 -15.35
C LEU A 191 0.91 0.35 -16.81
N LEU A 192 0.18 1.20 -17.55
CA LEU A 192 -0.05 1.00 -18.98
C LEU A 192 1.25 1.05 -19.77
N ILE A 193 2.09 2.05 -19.52
CA ILE A 193 3.41 2.16 -20.16
C ILE A 193 4.25 0.91 -19.85
N LEU A 194 4.25 0.44 -18.60
CA LEU A 194 4.95 -0.78 -18.21
C LEU A 194 4.37 -2.02 -18.91
N GLY A 195 3.04 -2.17 -18.95
CA GLY A 195 2.37 -3.27 -19.63
C GLY A 195 2.71 -3.35 -21.12
N PHE A 196 2.72 -2.21 -21.81
CA PHE A 196 3.12 -2.16 -23.23
C PHE A 196 4.61 -2.46 -23.44
N ARG A 197 5.49 -2.02 -22.55
CA ARG A 197 6.92 -2.37 -22.60
C ARG A 197 7.15 -3.86 -22.36
N LEU A 198 6.41 -4.49 -21.47
CA LEU A 198 6.48 -5.94 -21.24
C LEU A 198 5.99 -6.72 -22.47
N ARG A 199 4.96 -6.24 -23.15
CA ARG A 199 4.45 -6.83 -24.38
C ARG A 199 5.50 -6.82 -25.51
N SER A 200 6.20 -5.70 -25.73
CA SER A 200 7.22 -5.59 -26.78
C SER A 200 8.40 -6.54 -26.54
N ARG A 201 8.83 -6.69 -25.29
CA ARG A 201 9.90 -7.67 -24.94
C ARG A 201 9.46 -9.12 -25.18
N HIS A 202 8.18 -9.43 -24.94
CA HIS A 202 7.66 -10.78 -25.20
C HIS A 202 7.61 -11.11 -26.69
N ALA A 203 7.38 -10.11 -27.53
CA ALA A 203 7.39 -10.28 -28.99
C ALA A 203 8.80 -10.47 -29.55
N GLU A 204 9.84 -9.96 -28.88
CA GLU A 204 11.26 -10.14 -29.31
C GLU A 204 11.81 -11.50 -28.90
N THR A 205 11.41 -12.04 -27.75
CA THR A 205 11.86 -13.39 -27.29
C THR A 205 11.13 -14.54 -27.94
N GLY A 206 10.03 -14.32 -28.65
CA GLY A 206 9.23 -15.32 -29.35
C GLY A 206 9.55 -15.44 -30.87
N ARG A 207 10.57 -14.76 -31.38
CA ARG A 207 11.06 -14.99 -32.78
C ARG A 207 12.12 -16.08 -32.77
N PRO A 208 11.89 -17.20 -33.52
CA PRO A 208 12.85 -18.30 -33.68
C PRO A 208 14.09 -17.84 -34.43
#